data_6e3156b13eb23b5de4329284496ecf6a
#
_entry.id   6e3156b13eb23b5de4329284496ecf6a
#
_cell.length_a   1.000
_cell.length_b   1.000
_cell.length_c   1.000
_cell.angle_alpha   90.00
_cell.angle_beta   90.00
_cell.angle_gamma   90.00
#
_symmetry.space_group_name_H-M   'P 1'
#
loop_
_entity.id
_entity.type
_entity.pdbx_description
1 polymer ?
#
loop_
_entity_poly.entity_id
_entity_poly.type
_entity_poly.pdbx_seq_one_letter_code
_entity_poly.pdbx_strand_id
1 'polypeptide(L)'
;SAHSNQYDQLMSEEDVAKLVKFAQLHGDLSDTGKYVGTERAGSTTDRMLQFPKANPPIELKAMLDSSFWQGGLLGAELYDWCEPLMEPTGGMDAVVKGFIRHLKSPPILNAQVKKIYNREAGVEVSYEHQGKFHTVQADYCFNNIPAYFMAGIENNFSPVYQAGLDSIKRGHLFKIAYQMKERFWEKEGIYGGISYSADPINQIWYPSHDIHAPKGILLGAYTWDPKASGIFEAMTPAERLIAGAKSGEKVHPGFSQYIENGISIPWARMNHQMGCGMRMSPDDFDKYYPLLQKPEGRHFMIGDQISHHSGWQEGALASSEQALQQLNKVLSAQLSPKVVNHGGVSHVA
;
A
#
# COMPACT_ATOMS: atom_id res chain seq x y z
N SER A 1 19.95 -0.02 -36.62
CA SER A 1 18.75 0.72 -36.26
C SER A 1 19.06 2.19 -36.10
N ALA A 2 18.09 3.08 -36.30
CA ALA A 2 18.27 4.53 -36.37
C ALA A 2 18.74 5.18 -35.05
N HIS A 3 18.91 4.45 -33.98
CA HIS A 3 19.27 4.95 -32.67
C HIS A 3 20.60 4.43 -32.12
N SER A 4 21.40 3.70 -32.90
CA SER A 4 22.68 3.14 -32.47
C SER A 4 23.66 4.21 -31.96
N ASN A 5 23.61 5.42 -32.50
CA ASN A 5 24.54 6.50 -32.16
C ASN A 5 24.26 7.14 -30.78
N GLN A 6 23.13 6.84 -30.14
CA GLN A 6 22.82 7.34 -28.80
C GLN A 6 23.44 6.47 -27.69
N TYR A 7 23.90 5.27 -28.03
CA TYR A 7 24.52 4.34 -27.09
C TYR A 7 26.08 4.32 -27.19
N ASP A 8 26.66 5.17 -28.04
CA ASP A 8 28.12 5.23 -28.22
C ASP A 8 28.84 6.05 -27.15
N GLN A 9 28.15 6.49 -26.09
CA GLN A 9 28.82 7.07 -24.93
C GLN A 9 29.43 5.95 -24.08
N LEU A 10 30.72 6.08 -23.79
CA LEU A 10 31.41 5.19 -22.84
C LEU A 10 30.69 5.31 -21.49
N MET A 11 30.14 4.22 -21.03
CA MET A 11 29.55 4.13 -19.69
C MET A 11 30.67 4.10 -18.66
N SER A 12 30.46 4.85 -17.55
CA SER A 12 31.34 4.73 -16.37
C SER A 12 31.12 3.37 -15.70
N GLU A 13 32.07 2.96 -14.86
CA GLU A 13 31.92 1.74 -14.04
C GLU A 13 30.68 1.79 -13.17
N GLU A 14 30.30 2.99 -12.69
CA GLU A 14 29.08 3.21 -11.92
C GLU A 14 27.83 2.97 -12.77
N ASP A 15 27.80 3.42 -14.02
CA ASP A 15 26.68 3.20 -14.94
C ASP A 15 26.54 1.72 -15.30
N VAL A 16 27.65 1.02 -15.50
CA VAL A 16 27.66 -0.43 -15.71
C VAL A 16 27.10 -1.15 -14.48
N ALA A 17 27.51 -0.76 -13.27
CA ALA A 17 26.99 -1.35 -12.04
C ALA A 17 25.47 -1.13 -11.89
N LYS A 18 24.98 0.07 -12.23
CA LYS A 18 23.52 0.37 -12.24
C LYS A 18 22.78 -0.47 -13.28
N LEU A 19 23.35 -0.64 -14.48
CA LEU A 19 22.75 -1.47 -15.52
C LEU A 19 22.70 -2.95 -15.12
N VAL A 20 23.76 -3.47 -14.51
CA VAL A 20 23.78 -4.84 -13.98
C VAL A 20 22.71 -5.00 -12.91
N LYS A 21 22.59 -4.04 -11.99
CA LYS A 21 21.56 -4.07 -10.94
C LYS A 21 20.14 -4.00 -11.54
N PHE A 22 19.94 -3.16 -12.54
CA PHE A 22 18.66 -3.11 -13.26
C PHE A 22 18.35 -4.45 -13.92
N ALA A 23 19.31 -5.06 -14.62
CA ALA A 23 19.11 -6.36 -15.27
C ALA A 23 18.84 -7.48 -14.24
N GLN A 24 19.48 -7.46 -13.09
CA GLN A 24 19.20 -8.39 -11.99
C GLN A 24 17.74 -8.24 -11.49
N LEU A 25 17.32 -7.01 -11.21
CA LEU A 25 15.95 -6.73 -10.73
C LEU A 25 14.90 -7.07 -11.79
N HIS A 26 15.15 -6.72 -13.06
CA HIS A 26 14.24 -7.03 -14.16
C HIS A 26 14.12 -8.53 -14.44
N GLY A 27 15.23 -9.26 -14.29
CA GLY A 27 15.28 -10.72 -14.48
C GLY A 27 15.02 -11.53 -13.22
N ASP A 28 14.66 -10.91 -12.10
CA ASP A 28 14.49 -11.58 -10.80
C ASP A 28 15.69 -12.46 -10.43
N LEU A 29 16.89 -11.88 -10.59
CA LEU A 29 18.14 -12.57 -10.34
C LEU A 29 18.71 -12.20 -8.95
N SER A 30 19.27 -13.20 -8.27
CA SER A 30 20.09 -12.99 -7.07
C SER A 30 21.34 -12.16 -7.37
N ASP A 31 22.07 -11.73 -6.35
CA ASP A 31 23.36 -11.04 -6.50
C ASP A 31 24.42 -11.90 -7.22
N THR A 32 24.22 -13.22 -7.24
CA THR A 32 25.06 -14.17 -8.00
C THR A 32 24.57 -14.44 -9.43
N GLY A 33 23.53 -13.71 -9.88
CA GLY A 33 22.96 -13.85 -11.23
C GLY A 33 22.09 -15.09 -11.44
N LYS A 34 21.65 -15.76 -10.37
CA LYS A 34 20.73 -16.89 -10.47
C LYS A 34 19.28 -16.42 -10.39
N TYR A 35 18.42 -16.96 -11.23
CA TYR A 35 16.98 -16.74 -11.13
C TYR A 35 16.43 -17.26 -9.80
N VAL A 36 15.68 -16.41 -9.09
CA VAL A 36 15.16 -16.68 -7.73
C VAL A 36 13.65 -16.84 -7.69
N GLY A 37 12.97 -16.69 -8.82
CA GLY A 37 11.53 -16.69 -8.91
C GLY A 37 10.94 -15.26 -8.88
N THR A 38 9.72 -15.12 -9.32
CA THR A 38 9.02 -13.84 -9.44
C THR A 38 7.52 -14.00 -9.26
N GLU A 39 6.89 -13.01 -8.64
CA GLU A 39 5.43 -12.90 -8.58
C GLU A 39 4.78 -12.69 -9.95
N ARG A 40 5.53 -12.21 -10.94
CA ARG A 40 5.07 -12.03 -12.33
C ARG A 40 4.69 -13.37 -12.98
N ALA A 41 5.24 -14.48 -12.53
CA ALA A 41 4.85 -15.83 -12.98
C ALA A 41 3.55 -16.34 -12.33
N GLY A 42 2.90 -15.51 -11.53
CA GLY A 42 1.74 -15.89 -10.71
C GLY A 42 2.14 -16.56 -9.39
N SER A 43 1.15 -16.82 -8.56
CA SER A 43 1.35 -17.36 -7.22
C SER A 43 0.53 -18.64 -7.02
N THR A 44 1.09 -19.59 -6.26
CA THR A 44 0.36 -20.76 -5.75
C THR A 44 -0.56 -20.43 -4.59
N THR A 45 -0.48 -19.19 -4.07
CA THR A 45 -1.24 -18.69 -2.92
C THR A 45 -2.31 -17.75 -3.41
N ASP A 46 -3.57 -18.09 -3.17
CA ASP A 46 -4.75 -17.27 -3.55
C ASP A 46 -5.21 -16.32 -2.44
N ARG A 47 -4.49 -16.26 -1.31
CA ARG A 47 -4.86 -15.47 -0.13
C ARG A 47 -4.02 -14.22 -0.01
N MET A 48 -4.67 -13.07 -0.06
CA MET A 48 -4.05 -11.74 0.06
C MET A 48 -3.27 -11.48 1.37
N LEU A 49 -3.48 -12.31 2.38
CA LEU A 49 -2.83 -12.16 3.69
C LEU A 49 -1.66 -13.11 3.90
N GLN A 50 -1.41 -13.98 2.94
CA GLN A 50 -0.23 -14.82 2.93
C GLN A 50 0.79 -14.27 1.94
N PHE A 51 2.06 -14.39 2.27
CA PHE A 51 3.11 -14.02 1.36
C PHE A 51 2.99 -14.85 0.09
N PRO A 52 2.97 -14.25 -1.10
CA PRO A 52 2.82 -15.01 -2.32
C PRO A 52 4.00 -15.94 -2.49
N LYS A 53 3.71 -17.20 -2.75
CA LYS A 53 4.70 -18.18 -3.16
C LYS A 53 4.69 -18.26 -4.68
N ALA A 54 5.75 -17.81 -5.31
CA ALA A 54 5.86 -17.82 -6.76
C ALA A 54 5.63 -19.21 -7.34
N ASN A 55 4.96 -19.27 -8.48
CA ASN A 55 4.84 -20.50 -9.25
C ASN A 55 6.23 -20.98 -9.68
N PRO A 56 6.43 -22.29 -9.82
CA PRO A 56 7.66 -22.80 -10.39
C PRO A 56 7.85 -22.27 -11.82
N PRO A 57 9.10 -22.00 -12.25
CA PRO A 57 9.37 -21.54 -13.61
C PRO A 57 8.90 -22.57 -14.63
N ILE A 58 8.37 -22.08 -15.74
CA ILE A 58 8.02 -22.91 -16.88
C ILE A 58 9.31 -23.40 -17.55
N GLU A 59 9.32 -24.65 -18.03
CA GLU A 59 10.44 -25.15 -18.83
C GLU A 59 10.70 -24.25 -20.04
N LEU A 60 11.95 -23.81 -20.23
CA LEU A 60 12.33 -22.92 -21.31
C LEU A 60 11.92 -23.45 -22.68
N LYS A 61 12.07 -24.77 -22.90
CA LYS A 61 11.66 -25.39 -24.17
C LYS A 61 10.16 -25.26 -24.43
N ALA A 62 9.33 -25.55 -23.41
CA ALA A 62 7.88 -25.39 -23.53
C ALA A 62 7.47 -23.94 -23.80
N MET A 63 8.16 -22.97 -23.22
CA MET A 63 7.95 -21.55 -23.48
C MET A 63 8.34 -21.20 -24.93
N LEU A 64 9.49 -21.66 -25.41
CA LEU A 64 9.96 -21.39 -26.76
C LEU A 64 9.10 -22.06 -27.86
N ASP A 65 8.57 -23.26 -27.57
CA ASP A 65 7.66 -23.97 -28.46
C ASP A 65 6.25 -23.35 -28.52
N SER A 66 5.90 -22.49 -27.53
CA SER A 66 4.66 -21.74 -27.52
C SER A 66 4.80 -20.39 -28.24
N SER A 67 3.69 -19.81 -28.67
CA SER A 67 3.67 -18.44 -29.21
C SER A 67 3.57 -17.35 -28.09
N PHE A 68 3.52 -17.74 -26.83
CA PHE A 68 3.34 -16.82 -25.69
C PHE A 68 4.41 -15.72 -25.64
N TRP A 69 5.67 -16.07 -25.84
CA TRP A 69 6.78 -15.12 -25.81
C TRP A 69 6.73 -14.08 -26.94
N GLN A 70 6.10 -14.42 -28.08
CA GLN A 70 5.92 -13.51 -29.23
C GLN A 70 4.72 -12.57 -29.04
N GLY A 71 3.60 -13.09 -28.57
CA GLY A 71 2.35 -12.34 -28.44
C GLY A 71 2.01 -11.92 -27.03
N GLY A 72 2.09 -12.83 -26.06
CA GLY A 72 1.70 -12.57 -24.67
C GLY A 72 2.69 -11.71 -23.91
N LEU A 73 3.98 -12.04 -23.95
CA LEU A 73 5.00 -11.32 -23.19
C LEU A 73 5.27 -9.93 -23.76
N LEU A 74 5.46 -9.84 -25.07
CA LEU A 74 5.71 -8.56 -25.75
C LEU A 74 4.44 -7.74 -25.92
N GLY A 75 3.28 -8.38 -26.01
CA GLY A 75 1.99 -7.71 -26.15
C GLY A 75 1.67 -6.79 -24.97
N ALA A 76 2.03 -7.19 -23.74
CA ALA A 76 1.83 -6.39 -22.52
C ALA A 76 2.64 -5.08 -22.50
N GLU A 77 3.70 -4.99 -23.33
CA GLU A 77 4.55 -3.80 -23.43
C GLU A 77 4.22 -2.93 -24.66
N LEU A 78 3.24 -3.34 -25.48
CA LEU A 78 2.81 -2.54 -26.62
C LEU A 78 2.01 -1.32 -26.17
N TYR A 79 2.23 -0.18 -26.83
CA TYR A 79 1.62 1.11 -26.48
C TYR A 79 0.09 1.13 -26.57
N ASP A 80 -0.51 0.23 -27.32
CA ASP A 80 -1.94 0.08 -27.52
C ASP A 80 -2.59 -0.90 -26.54
N TRP A 81 -1.79 -1.52 -25.68
CA TRP A 81 -2.27 -2.40 -24.60
C TRP A 81 -2.47 -1.60 -23.31
N CYS A 82 -3.62 -0.93 -23.21
CA CYS A 82 -4.08 -0.32 -21.97
C CYS A 82 -5.03 -1.26 -21.26
N GLU A 83 -4.67 -1.70 -20.06
CA GLU A 83 -5.65 -2.33 -19.18
C GLU A 83 -6.69 -1.29 -18.74
N PRO A 84 -8.01 -1.57 -18.93
CA PRO A 84 -9.04 -0.65 -18.48
C PRO A 84 -9.12 -0.66 -16.95
N LEU A 85 -8.47 0.32 -16.32
CA LEU A 85 -8.61 0.57 -14.90
C LEU A 85 -9.85 1.42 -14.66
N MET A 86 -10.72 0.95 -13.77
CA MET A 86 -11.92 1.70 -13.37
C MET A 86 -11.68 2.42 -12.04
N GLU A 87 -12.24 3.60 -11.92
CA GLU A 87 -12.23 4.40 -10.70
C GLU A 87 -13.63 4.93 -10.39
N PRO A 88 -13.96 5.19 -9.11
CA PRO A 88 -15.26 5.77 -8.75
C PRO A 88 -15.42 7.17 -9.34
N THR A 89 -16.55 7.45 -9.99
CA THR A 89 -16.89 8.80 -10.43
C THR A 89 -16.91 9.76 -9.24
N GLY A 90 -16.16 10.86 -9.35
CA GLY A 90 -16.05 11.87 -8.31
C GLY A 90 -14.93 11.64 -7.28
N GLY A 91 -14.13 10.56 -7.47
CA GLY A 91 -12.92 10.31 -6.68
C GLY A 91 -13.01 9.11 -5.74
N MET A 92 -11.87 8.67 -5.24
CA MET A 92 -11.73 7.46 -4.41
C MET A 92 -12.41 7.55 -3.04
N ASP A 93 -12.73 8.74 -2.54
CA ASP A 93 -13.50 8.90 -1.29
C ASP A 93 -14.96 8.39 -1.42
N ALA A 94 -15.45 8.17 -2.64
CA ALA A 94 -16.72 7.54 -2.89
C ALA A 94 -16.81 6.12 -2.30
N VAL A 95 -15.68 5.40 -2.23
CA VAL A 95 -15.60 4.08 -1.57
C VAL A 95 -15.90 4.22 -0.07
N VAL A 96 -15.25 5.15 0.62
CA VAL A 96 -15.48 5.43 2.05
C VAL A 96 -16.91 5.89 2.30
N LYS A 97 -17.42 6.80 1.47
CA LYS A 97 -18.83 7.27 1.53
C LYS A 97 -19.81 6.12 1.30
N GLY A 98 -19.45 5.16 0.44
CA GLY A 98 -20.20 3.93 0.21
C GLY A 98 -20.33 3.12 1.50
N PHE A 99 -19.23 2.82 2.17
CA PHE A 99 -19.25 2.10 3.43
C PHE A 99 -20.05 2.83 4.52
N ILE A 100 -19.84 4.13 4.69
CA ILE A 100 -20.53 4.92 5.72
C ILE A 100 -22.05 4.84 5.57
N ARG A 101 -22.56 4.84 4.33
CA ARG A 101 -24.03 4.72 4.08
C ARG A 101 -24.65 3.41 4.57
N HIS A 102 -23.83 2.35 4.71
CA HIS A 102 -24.29 1.02 5.17
C HIS A 102 -24.05 0.77 6.65
N LEU A 103 -23.40 1.70 7.37
CA LEU A 103 -23.19 1.57 8.81
C LEU A 103 -24.51 1.82 9.55
N LYS A 104 -24.78 1.00 10.58
CA LYS A 104 -25.94 1.19 11.48
C LYS A 104 -25.80 2.46 12.34
N SER A 105 -24.55 2.83 12.66
CA SER A 105 -24.22 4.02 13.43
C SER A 105 -23.09 4.75 12.74
N PRO A 106 -23.11 6.09 12.67
CA PRO A 106 -22.03 6.84 12.08
C PRO A 106 -20.75 6.70 12.92
N PRO A 107 -19.55 6.80 12.31
CA PRO A 107 -18.31 6.84 13.07
C PRO A 107 -18.24 8.10 13.94
N ILE A 108 -17.69 7.98 15.14
CA ILE A 108 -17.41 9.12 16.01
C ILE A 108 -16.10 9.74 15.54
N LEU A 109 -16.19 10.88 14.88
CA LEU A 109 -15.03 11.62 14.39
C LEU A 109 -14.40 12.46 15.51
N ASN A 110 -13.12 12.85 15.35
CA ASN A 110 -12.35 13.62 16.34
C ASN A 110 -12.31 12.95 17.71
N ALA A 111 -12.32 11.62 17.75
CA ALA A 111 -12.22 10.80 18.94
C ALA A 111 -10.82 10.17 18.98
N GLN A 112 -9.91 10.76 19.74
CA GLN A 112 -8.53 10.30 19.83
C GLN A 112 -8.40 9.16 20.84
N VAL A 113 -8.10 7.96 20.38
CA VAL A 113 -7.85 6.80 21.26
C VAL A 113 -6.59 7.04 22.08
N LYS A 114 -6.68 6.81 23.39
CA LYS A 114 -5.60 6.99 24.38
C LYS A 114 -5.20 5.68 25.05
N LYS A 115 -6.12 4.69 25.08
CA LYS A 115 -5.91 3.44 25.78
C LYS A 115 -6.70 2.31 25.16
N ILE A 116 -6.08 1.12 25.04
CA ILE A 116 -6.70 -0.13 24.63
C ILE A 116 -6.22 -1.24 25.56
N TYR A 117 -7.12 -1.76 26.40
CA TYR A 117 -6.80 -2.80 27.37
C TYR A 117 -7.63 -4.05 27.16
N ASN A 118 -6.96 -5.20 26.99
CA ASN A 118 -7.60 -6.50 27.10
C ASN A 118 -8.04 -6.74 28.56
N ARG A 119 -9.27 -7.22 28.71
CA ARG A 119 -9.86 -7.66 29.95
C ARG A 119 -10.26 -9.14 29.81
N GLU A 120 -10.54 -9.79 30.90
CA GLU A 120 -10.98 -11.19 30.90
C GLU A 120 -12.23 -11.40 30.03
N ALA A 121 -13.21 -10.52 30.16
CA ALA A 121 -14.49 -10.60 29.45
C ALA A 121 -14.64 -9.66 28.24
N GLY A 122 -13.63 -8.89 27.87
CA GLY A 122 -13.78 -7.92 26.78
C GLY A 122 -12.55 -7.07 26.57
N VAL A 123 -12.73 -5.93 25.89
CA VAL A 123 -11.73 -4.89 25.65
C VAL A 123 -12.26 -3.55 26.14
N GLU A 124 -11.43 -2.82 26.88
CA GLU A 124 -11.71 -1.46 27.29
C GLU A 124 -10.94 -0.49 26.39
N VAL A 125 -11.66 0.45 25.76
CA VAL A 125 -11.07 1.49 24.91
C VAL A 125 -11.42 2.85 25.49
N SER A 126 -10.39 3.65 25.83
CA SER A 126 -10.57 5.03 26.26
C SER A 126 -10.13 5.99 25.16
N TYR A 127 -10.91 7.03 24.95
CA TYR A 127 -10.64 8.06 23.95
C TYR A 127 -11.03 9.45 24.46
N GLU A 128 -10.39 10.46 23.88
CA GLU A 128 -10.72 11.85 24.10
C GLU A 128 -11.57 12.38 22.94
N HIS A 129 -12.71 12.98 23.25
CA HIS A 129 -13.60 13.61 22.29
C HIS A 129 -14.12 14.94 22.87
N GLN A 130 -13.97 16.02 22.12
CA GLN A 130 -14.38 17.37 22.56
C GLN A 130 -13.84 17.76 23.94
N GLY A 131 -12.58 17.42 24.24
CA GLY A 131 -11.91 17.73 25.50
C GLY A 131 -12.37 16.90 26.69
N LYS A 132 -13.16 15.84 26.48
CA LYS A 132 -13.65 14.93 27.53
C LYS A 132 -13.15 13.51 27.27
N PHE A 133 -12.83 12.80 28.35
CA PHE A 133 -12.49 11.39 28.29
C PHE A 133 -13.75 10.53 28.32
N HIS A 134 -13.77 9.55 27.46
CA HIS A 134 -14.81 8.53 27.34
C HIS A 134 -14.17 7.16 27.42
N THR A 135 -14.89 6.19 27.98
CA THR A 135 -14.48 4.79 28.00
C THR A 135 -15.61 3.92 27.49
N VAL A 136 -15.29 3.03 26.56
CA VAL A 136 -16.20 2.03 26.01
C VAL A 136 -15.66 0.65 26.34
N GLN A 137 -16.57 -0.24 26.73
CA GLN A 137 -16.27 -1.66 26.85
C GLN A 137 -16.97 -2.42 25.73
N ALA A 138 -16.26 -3.36 25.12
CA ALA A 138 -16.74 -4.20 24.04
C ALA A 138 -16.22 -5.63 24.20
N ASP A 139 -16.89 -6.58 23.58
CA ASP A 139 -16.44 -7.97 23.60
C ASP A 139 -15.12 -8.17 22.82
N TYR A 140 -14.94 -7.42 21.73
CA TYR A 140 -13.76 -7.47 20.86
C TYR A 140 -13.43 -6.07 20.30
N CYS A 141 -12.16 -5.85 19.95
CA CYS A 141 -11.68 -4.62 19.34
C CYS A 141 -10.96 -4.93 18.03
N PHE A 142 -11.39 -4.29 16.94
CA PHE A 142 -10.66 -4.25 15.68
C PHE A 142 -9.95 -2.91 15.56
N ASN A 143 -8.62 -2.94 15.49
CA ASN A 143 -7.77 -1.77 15.56
C ASN A 143 -7.05 -1.54 14.22
N ASN A 144 -7.41 -0.47 13.52
CA ASN A 144 -6.74 -0.02 12.30
C ASN A 144 -5.80 1.18 12.53
N ILE A 145 -5.50 1.51 13.78
CA ILE A 145 -4.55 2.58 14.07
C ILE A 145 -3.18 2.16 13.55
N PRO A 146 -2.47 3.03 12.81
CA PRO A 146 -1.12 2.71 12.35
C PRO A 146 -0.22 2.29 13.52
N ALA A 147 0.50 1.18 13.37
CA ALA A 147 1.21 0.50 14.46
C ALA A 147 2.17 1.41 15.23
N TYR A 148 2.87 2.32 14.54
CA TYR A 148 3.80 3.25 15.19
C TYR A 148 3.11 4.30 16.09
N PHE A 149 1.79 4.52 15.96
CA PHE A 149 1.04 5.31 16.95
C PHE A 149 0.74 4.53 18.22
N MET A 150 0.81 3.19 18.16
CA MET A 150 0.56 2.36 19.34
C MET A 150 1.56 2.61 20.47
N ALA A 151 2.77 3.08 20.16
CA ALA A 151 3.74 3.52 21.19
C ALA A 151 3.23 4.67 22.07
N GLY A 152 2.28 5.48 21.58
CA GLY A 152 1.64 6.58 22.33
C GLY A 152 0.27 6.21 22.91
N ILE A 153 -0.17 4.96 22.76
CA ILE A 153 -1.46 4.47 23.26
C ILE A 153 -1.19 3.46 24.38
N GLU A 154 -1.71 3.77 25.56
CA GLU A 154 -1.60 2.89 26.72
C GLU A 154 -2.27 1.55 26.44
N ASN A 155 -1.55 0.45 26.63
CA ASN A 155 -2.06 -0.89 26.37
C ASN A 155 -1.42 -1.93 27.31
N ASN A 156 -1.99 -3.13 27.34
CA ASN A 156 -1.48 -4.25 28.10
C ASN A 156 -1.17 -5.46 27.21
N PHE A 157 -0.71 -5.20 26.01
CA PHE A 157 -0.29 -6.24 25.08
C PHE A 157 0.95 -6.97 25.61
N SER A 158 1.13 -8.21 25.16
CA SER A 158 2.33 -8.96 25.51
C SER A 158 3.58 -8.26 24.95
N PRO A 159 4.75 -8.36 25.63
CA PRO A 159 5.98 -7.73 25.17
C PRO A 159 6.37 -8.14 23.74
N VAL A 160 6.10 -9.37 23.33
CA VAL A 160 6.41 -9.85 21.99
C VAL A 160 5.48 -9.24 20.94
N TYR A 161 4.19 -9.04 21.26
CA TYR A 161 3.24 -8.39 20.37
C TYR A 161 3.58 -6.90 20.20
N GLN A 162 3.89 -6.22 21.31
CA GLN A 162 4.32 -4.82 21.28
C GLN A 162 5.61 -4.64 20.46
N ALA A 163 6.60 -5.54 20.61
CA ALA A 163 7.82 -5.51 19.80
C ALA A 163 7.50 -5.68 18.30
N GLY A 164 6.51 -6.49 17.96
CA GLY A 164 6.02 -6.62 16.59
C GLY A 164 5.41 -5.31 16.06
N LEU A 165 4.58 -4.63 16.83
CA LEU A 165 4.02 -3.32 16.46
C LEU A 165 5.13 -2.27 16.28
N ASP A 166 6.11 -2.24 17.18
CA ASP A 166 7.23 -1.29 17.15
C ASP A 166 8.18 -1.52 15.97
N SER A 167 8.22 -2.74 15.42
CA SER A 167 9.02 -3.07 14.24
C SER A 167 8.45 -2.50 12.95
N ILE A 168 7.14 -2.19 12.90
CA ILE A 168 6.48 -1.63 11.72
C ILE A 168 6.88 -0.15 11.57
N LYS A 169 7.48 0.17 10.43
CA LYS A 169 7.75 1.54 10.00
C LYS A 169 6.89 1.88 8.79
N ARG A 170 6.54 3.15 8.63
CA ARG A 170 5.86 3.64 7.44
C ARG A 170 6.86 4.18 6.42
N GLY A 171 6.58 3.92 5.14
CA GLY A 171 7.35 4.48 4.05
C GLY A 171 7.01 5.95 3.80
N HIS A 172 7.95 6.66 3.20
CA HIS A 172 7.68 8.00 2.70
C HIS A 172 6.77 7.95 1.47
N LEU A 173 5.95 8.96 1.32
CA LEU A 173 5.16 9.20 0.12
C LEU A 173 4.86 10.68 0.00
N PHE A 174 5.11 11.23 -1.18
CA PHE A 174 4.80 12.62 -1.49
C PHE A 174 4.06 12.73 -2.82
N LYS A 175 3.05 13.59 -2.88
CA LYS A 175 2.28 13.87 -4.10
C LYS A 175 2.04 15.35 -4.28
N ILE A 176 2.03 15.80 -5.56
CA ILE A 176 1.49 17.09 -5.96
C ILE A 176 0.44 16.83 -7.05
N ALA A 177 -0.75 17.39 -6.87
CA ALA A 177 -1.75 17.43 -7.92
C ALA A 177 -1.92 18.88 -8.39
N TYR A 178 -1.95 19.11 -9.70
CA TYR A 178 -2.23 20.39 -10.32
C TYR A 178 -3.54 20.35 -11.08
N GLN A 179 -4.38 21.32 -10.85
CA GLN A 179 -5.47 21.62 -11.76
C GLN A 179 -4.91 22.41 -12.94
N MET A 180 -5.09 21.88 -14.14
CA MET A 180 -4.59 22.45 -15.35
C MET A 180 -5.70 23.19 -16.10
N LYS A 181 -5.38 24.37 -16.64
CA LYS A 181 -6.28 25.22 -17.45
C LYS A 181 -6.77 24.49 -18.70
N GLU A 182 -5.94 23.63 -19.23
CA GLU A 182 -6.25 22.73 -20.35
C GLU A 182 -5.48 21.41 -20.23
N ARG A 183 -5.94 20.40 -20.92
CA ARG A 183 -5.31 19.07 -20.98
C ARG A 183 -4.24 19.11 -22.09
N PHE A 184 -3.15 19.86 -21.86
CA PHE A 184 -2.09 20.06 -22.83
C PHE A 184 -1.42 18.74 -23.26
N TRP A 185 -1.33 17.76 -22.38
CA TRP A 185 -0.76 16.44 -22.66
C TRP A 185 -1.52 15.68 -23.74
N GLU A 186 -2.82 15.93 -23.93
CA GLU A 186 -3.60 15.34 -25.02
C GLU A 186 -3.17 15.88 -26.38
N LYS A 187 -2.70 17.14 -26.44
CA LYS A 187 -2.12 17.71 -27.65
C LYS A 187 -0.78 17.07 -28.00
N GLU A 188 -0.10 16.49 -27.01
CA GLU A 188 1.13 15.73 -27.15
C GLU A 188 0.83 14.22 -27.41
N GLY A 189 -0.44 13.83 -27.57
CA GLY A 189 -0.86 12.45 -27.81
C GLY A 189 -0.85 11.56 -26.58
N ILE A 190 -0.82 12.14 -25.38
CA ILE A 190 -0.81 11.41 -24.09
C ILE A 190 -2.23 11.31 -23.55
N TYR A 191 -2.73 10.10 -23.34
CA TYR A 191 -4.09 9.82 -22.86
C TYR A 191 -4.11 8.97 -21.56
N GLY A 192 -3.03 8.96 -20.84
CA GLY A 192 -2.81 8.21 -19.61
C GLY A 192 -1.34 7.87 -19.43
N GLY A 193 -1.02 7.02 -18.47
CA GLY A 193 0.35 6.58 -18.24
C GLY A 193 1.18 7.50 -17.36
N ILE A 194 2.50 7.30 -17.40
CA ILE A 194 3.44 7.89 -16.45
C ILE A 194 4.68 8.37 -17.19
N SER A 195 5.10 9.63 -16.94
CA SER A 195 6.44 10.11 -17.26
C SER A 195 7.34 9.99 -16.03
N TYR A 196 8.52 9.39 -16.20
CA TYR A 196 9.53 9.24 -15.16
C TYR A 196 10.57 10.34 -15.27
N SER A 197 11.01 10.87 -14.13
CA SER A 197 12.00 11.94 -14.04
C SER A 197 13.09 11.61 -13.02
N ALA A 198 14.33 12.01 -13.30
CA ALA A 198 15.44 11.99 -12.35
C ALA A 198 15.34 13.09 -11.27
N ASP A 199 14.49 14.09 -11.48
CA ASP A 199 14.20 15.14 -10.49
C ASP A 199 13.42 14.59 -9.29
N PRO A 200 13.39 15.29 -8.14
CA PRO A 200 12.69 14.84 -6.94
C PRO A 200 11.19 14.54 -7.11
N ILE A 201 10.54 15.06 -8.16
CA ILE A 201 9.15 14.71 -8.47
C ILE A 201 8.98 13.23 -8.83
N ASN A 202 10.00 12.55 -9.28
CA ASN A 202 10.13 11.18 -9.79
C ASN A 202 9.14 10.83 -10.91
N GLN A 203 7.86 11.13 -10.75
CA GLN A 203 6.81 10.71 -11.70
C GLN A 203 5.78 11.81 -11.91
N ILE A 204 5.32 11.92 -13.16
CA ILE A 204 4.10 12.63 -13.54
C ILE A 204 3.09 11.60 -14.04
N TRP A 205 1.86 11.63 -13.51
CA TRP A 205 0.79 10.72 -13.92
C TRP A 205 -0.30 11.50 -14.66
N TYR A 206 -0.69 10.99 -15.81
CA TYR A 206 -1.70 11.60 -16.67
C TYR A 206 -3.05 10.91 -16.46
N PRO A 207 -4.14 11.68 -16.25
CA PRO A 207 -5.46 11.09 -16.08
C PRO A 207 -5.95 10.47 -17.39
N SER A 208 -6.51 9.25 -17.30
CA SER A 208 -7.14 8.55 -18.42
C SER A 208 -8.66 8.72 -18.47
N HIS A 209 -9.25 9.42 -17.49
CA HIS A 209 -10.68 9.76 -17.47
C HIS A 209 -10.93 11.15 -18.05
N ASP A 210 -12.19 11.47 -18.36
CA ASP A 210 -12.65 12.74 -18.90
C ASP A 210 -11.83 13.20 -20.12
N ILE A 211 -11.49 12.27 -21.01
CA ILE A 211 -10.75 12.54 -22.26
C ILE A 211 -11.48 13.64 -23.04
N HIS A 212 -10.73 14.61 -23.57
CA HIS A 212 -11.22 15.79 -24.27
C HIS A 212 -12.00 16.80 -23.43
N ALA A 213 -12.05 16.64 -22.11
CA ALA A 213 -12.56 17.70 -21.24
C ALA A 213 -11.66 18.94 -21.32
N PRO A 214 -12.21 20.16 -21.11
CA PRO A 214 -11.43 21.39 -21.24
C PRO A 214 -10.32 21.50 -20.20
N LYS A 215 -10.49 20.89 -19.02
CA LYS A 215 -9.55 20.93 -17.90
C LYS A 215 -9.29 19.50 -17.38
N GLY A 216 -8.26 19.35 -16.56
CA GLY A 216 -7.97 18.10 -15.87
C GLY A 216 -7.09 18.29 -14.64
N ILE A 217 -7.07 17.27 -13.79
CA ILE A 217 -6.13 17.18 -12.67
C ILE A 217 -4.96 16.28 -13.10
N LEU A 218 -3.76 16.85 -13.08
CA LEU A 218 -2.53 16.14 -13.36
C LEU A 218 -1.80 15.86 -12.05
N LEU A 219 -1.35 14.63 -11.82
CA LEU A 219 -0.47 14.31 -10.71
C LEU A 219 0.96 14.69 -11.09
N GLY A 220 1.39 15.89 -10.70
CA GLY A 220 2.66 16.50 -11.15
C GLY A 220 3.88 16.06 -10.32
N ALA A 221 3.69 15.31 -9.26
CA ALA A 221 4.75 14.64 -8.51
C ALA A 221 4.19 13.41 -7.81
N TYR A 222 4.94 12.33 -7.86
CA TYR A 222 4.65 11.12 -7.10
C TYR A 222 5.96 10.40 -6.78
N THR A 223 6.35 10.40 -5.51
CA THR A 223 7.60 9.78 -5.08
C THR A 223 7.47 9.04 -3.77
N TRP A 224 8.12 7.87 -3.70
CA TRP A 224 8.32 7.08 -2.48
C TRP A 224 9.77 7.14 -1.98
N ASP A 225 10.65 7.79 -2.71
CA ASP A 225 12.03 7.96 -2.31
C ASP A 225 12.11 8.84 -1.04
N PRO A 226 12.68 8.35 0.08
CA PRO A 226 12.77 9.12 1.31
C PRO A 226 13.55 10.43 1.15
N LYS A 227 14.59 10.43 0.30
CA LYS A 227 15.42 11.60 0.04
C LYS A 227 14.65 12.65 -0.78
N ALA A 228 14.00 12.23 -1.85
CA ALA A 228 13.17 13.11 -2.67
C ALA A 228 11.97 13.65 -1.89
N SER A 229 11.24 12.78 -1.15
CA SER A 229 10.14 13.20 -0.28
C SER A 229 10.60 14.18 0.78
N GLY A 230 11.76 13.93 1.42
CA GLY A 230 12.34 14.79 2.45
C GLY A 230 12.65 16.21 1.97
N ILE A 231 13.04 16.36 0.69
CA ILE A 231 13.23 17.70 0.08
C ILE A 231 11.92 18.49 0.10
N PHE A 232 10.82 17.87 -0.36
CA PHE A 232 9.52 18.52 -0.37
C PHE A 232 8.93 18.70 1.04
N GLU A 233 9.15 17.75 1.93
CA GLU A 233 8.67 17.81 3.32
C GLU A 233 9.26 18.98 4.09
N ALA A 234 10.47 19.44 3.73
CA ALA A 234 11.12 20.60 4.33
C ALA A 234 10.58 21.96 3.83
N MET A 235 9.79 21.96 2.74
CA MET A 235 9.26 23.14 2.10
C MET A 235 7.86 23.50 2.63
N THR A 236 7.47 24.75 2.50
CA THR A 236 6.08 25.20 2.66
C THR A 236 5.21 24.68 1.50
N PRO A 237 3.87 24.62 1.66
CA PRO A 237 2.99 24.21 0.56
C PRO A 237 3.19 25.00 -0.73
N ALA A 238 3.40 26.31 -0.65
CA ALA A 238 3.66 27.15 -1.82
C ALA A 238 4.98 26.81 -2.51
N GLU A 239 6.05 26.65 -1.75
CA GLU A 239 7.36 26.25 -2.27
C GLU A 239 7.33 24.89 -2.96
N ARG A 240 6.58 23.93 -2.42
CA ARG A 240 6.38 22.61 -3.04
C ARG A 240 5.77 22.71 -4.42
N LEU A 241 4.71 23.54 -4.58
CA LEU A 241 4.06 23.74 -5.86
C LEU A 241 4.99 24.40 -6.87
N ILE A 242 5.77 25.39 -6.45
CA ILE A 242 6.76 26.05 -7.32
C ILE A 242 7.86 25.06 -7.73
N ALA A 243 8.40 24.30 -6.78
CA ALA A 243 9.45 23.33 -7.05
C ALA A 243 8.98 22.20 -7.98
N GLY A 244 7.77 21.68 -7.75
CA GLY A 244 7.17 20.68 -8.62
C GLY A 244 6.93 21.19 -10.04
N ALA A 245 6.42 22.41 -10.18
CA ALA A 245 6.23 23.06 -11.47
C ALA A 245 7.55 23.24 -12.23
N LYS A 246 8.62 23.67 -11.53
CA LYS A 246 9.95 23.82 -12.11
C LYS A 246 10.52 22.47 -12.63
N SER A 247 10.25 21.39 -11.94
CA SER A 247 10.63 20.04 -12.42
C SER A 247 9.73 19.62 -13.60
N GLY A 248 8.45 19.97 -13.57
CA GLY A 248 7.51 19.73 -14.69
C GLY A 248 7.94 20.40 -15.99
N GLU A 249 8.52 21.61 -15.92
CA GLU A 249 9.08 22.31 -17.10
C GLU A 249 10.16 21.53 -17.84
N LYS A 250 10.90 20.66 -17.14
CA LYS A 250 11.94 19.84 -17.76
C LYS A 250 11.35 18.66 -18.57
N VAL A 251 10.15 18.24 -18.22
CA VAL A 251 9.42 17.16 -18.91
C VAL A 251 8.55 17.74 -20.03
N HIS A 252 7.85 18.84 -19.71
CA HIS A 252 6.97 19.54 -20.64
C HIS A 252 7.31 21.02 -20.65
N PRO A 253 8.02 21.53 -21.65
CA PRO A 253 8.28 22.97 -21.79
C PRO A 253 6.96 23.78 -21.78
N GLY A 254 6.88 24.77 -20.90
CA GLY A 254 5.66 25.55 -20.72
C GLY A 254 4.67 24.98 -19.70
N PHE A 255 5.02 23.94 -18.96
CA PHE A 255 4.18 23.29 -17.95
C PHE A 255 3.52 24.29 -16.99
N SER A 256 4.30 25.24 -16.48
CA SER A 256 3.83 26.19 -15.47
C SER A 256 2.71 27.12 -15.96
N GLN A 257 2.65 27.45 -17.26
CA GLN A 257 1.62 28.31 -17.83
C GLN A 257 0.21 27.68 -17.77
N TYR A 258 0.17 26.35 -17.77
CA TYR A 258 -1.08 25.59 -17.72
C TYR A 258 -1.62 25.42 -16.30
N ILE A 259 -0.82 25.67 -15.26
CA ILE A 259 -1.26 25.52 -13.87
C ILE A 259 -2.29 26.62 -13.52
N GLU A 260 -3.45 26.20 -13.04
CA GLU A 260 -4.48 27.06 -12.48
C GLU A 260 -4.44 27.05 -10.94
N ASN A 261 -4.30 25.87 -10.37
CA ASN A 261 -4.24 25.65 -8.93
C ASN A 261 -3.44 24.37 -8.62
N GLY A 262 -3.13 24.14 -7.36
CA GLY A 262 -2.41 22.94 -6.95
C GLY A 262 -2.52 22.64 -5.46
N ILE A 263 -2.32 21.37 -5.14
CA ILE A 263 -2.24 20.87 -3.77
C ILE A 263 -1.07 19.91 -3.63
N SER A 264 -0.39 19.95 -2.49
CA SER A 264 0.70 19.02 -2.16
C SER A 264 0.41 18.24 -0.90
N ILE A 265 0.67 16.94 -0.91
CA ILE A 265 0.41 16.04 0.21
C ILE A 265 1.70 15.32 0.61
N PRO A 266 2.40 15.79 1.66
CA PRO A 266 3.51 15.08 2.29
C PRO A 266 2.96 14.05 3.28
N TRP A 267 2.69 12.83 2.84
CA TRP A 267 2.02 11.82 3.64
C TRP A 267 2.72 11.51 4.96
N ALA A 268 4.05 11.57 4.99
CA ALA A 268 4.82 11.36 6.22
C ALA A 268 4.60 12.47 7.28
N ARG A 269 3.97 13.59 6.90
CA ARG A 269 3.61 14.71 7.81
C ARG A 269 2.11 14.90 7.99
N MET A 270 1.30 14.02 7.41
CA MET A 270 -0.15 14.06 7.60
C MET A 270 -0.51 13.45 8.95
N ASN A 271 -1.19 14.22 9.80
CA ASN A 271 -1.68 13.75 11.09
C ASN A 271 -2.49 12.46 10.94
N HIS A 272 -2.31 11.54 11.89
CA HIS A 272 -2.97 10.23 11.94
C HIS A 272 -2.61 9.26 10.81
N GLN A 273 -1.74 9.64 9.86
CA GLN A 273 -1.29 8.79 8.76
C GLN A 273 0.24 8.60 8.77
N MET A 274 1.00 9.68 8.80
CA MET A 274 2.46 9.76 8.87
C MET A 274 3.22 8.80 7.94
N GLY A 275 2.76 8.63 6.71
CA GLY A 275 3.42 7.81 5.72
C GLY A 275 2.47 6.89 4.93
N CYS A 276 3.06 6.01 4.15
CA CYS A 276 2.34 5.05 3.30
C CYS A 276 3.04 3.71 3.30
N GLY A 277 2.26 2.64 3.30
CA GLY A 277 2.77 1.28 3.29
C GLY A 277 3.51 0.88 4.59
N MET A 278 3.68 -0.40 4.76
CA MET A 278 4.42 -0.99 5.87
C MET A 278 5.87 -1.25 5.43
N ARG A 279 6.81 -1.01 6.35
CA ARG A 279 8.22 -1.36 6.20
C ARG A 279 8.67 -2.14 7.42
N MET A 280 9.22 -3.33 7.20
CA MET A 280 9.87 -4.15 8.23
C MET A 280 11.20 -4.67 7.67
N SER A 281 12.16 -4.95 8.55
CA SER A 281 13.32 -5.73 8.13
C SER A 281 12.88 -7.17 7.77
N PRO A 282 13.60 -7.90 6.92
CA PRO A 282 13.28 -9.30 6.64
C PRO A 282 13.16 -10.17 7.90
N ASP A 283 14.10 -10.02 8.84
CA ASP A 283 14.10 -10.77 10.10
C ASP A 283 12.89 -10.45 10.98
N ASP A 284 12.53 -9.14 11.09
CA ASP A 284 11.33 -8.73 11.83
C ASP A 284 10.06 -9.22 11.15
N PHE A 285 10.05 -9.19 9.81
CA PHE A 285 8.91 -9.66 9.03
C PHE A 285 8.65 -11.16 9.31
N ASP A 286 9.65 -12.00 9.17
CA ASP A 286 9.53 -13.44 9.41
C ASP A 286 9.09 -13.75 10.85
N LYS A 287 9.58 -12.96 11.80
CA LYS A 287 9.32 -13.14 13.22
C LYS A 287 7.95 -12.64 13.66
N TYR A 288 7.59 -11.41 13.26
CA TYR A 288 6.45 -10.70 13.83
C TYR A 288 5.21 -10.66 12.94
N TYR A 289 5.36 -10.67 11.62
CA TYR A 289 4.20 -10.57 10.72
C TYR A 289 3.16 -11.68 10.95
N PRO A 290 3.54 -12.97 11.09
CA PRO A 290 2.57 -14.03 11.41
C PRO A 290 1.93 -13.89 12.79
N LEU A 291 2.62 -13.23 13.74
CA LEU A 291 2.09 -12.95 15.08
C LEU A 291 1.04 -11.86 15.02
N LEU A 292 1.34 -10.76 14.34
CA LEU A 292 0.46 -9.59 14.24
C LEU A 292 -0.83 -9.86 13.47
N GLN A 293 -0.86 -10.89 12.64
CA GLN A 293 -2.07 -11.37 11.96
C GLN A 293 -3.02 -12.14 12.87
N LYS A 294 -2.60 -12.47 14.09
CA LYS A 294 -3.41 -13.19 15.08
C LYS A 294 -3.95 -12.18 16.12
N PRO A 295 -5.08 -12.49 16.75
CA PRO A 295 -5.56 -11.65 17.84
C PRO A 295 -4.60 -11.71 19.05
N GLU A 296 -4.41 -10.57 19.68
CA GLU A 296 -3.83 -10.45 21.00
C GLU A 296 -4.96 -10.37 22.03
N GLY A 297 -5.28 -11.49 22.65
CA GLY A 297 -6.47 -11.60 23.49
C GLY A 297 -7.75 -11.38 22.68
N ARG A 298 -8.45 -10.29 22.95
CA ARG A 298 -9.68 -9.88 22.25
C ARG A 298 -9.48 -8.70 21.32
N HIS A 299 -8.24 -8.29 21.11
CA HIS A 299 -7.83 -7.24 20.21
C HIS A 299 -7.32 -7.85 18.90
N PHE A 300 -7.79 -7.31 17.76
CA PHE A 300 -7.38 -7.68 16.41
C PHE A 300 -6.74 -6.47 15.73
N MET A 301 -5.50 -6.60 15.30
CA MET A 301 -4.89 -5.61 14.42
C MET A 301 -5.39 -5.84 12.99
N ILE A 302 -5.77 -4.77 12.29
CA ILE A 302 -6.24 -4.80 10.91
C ILE A 302 -5.60 -3.65 10.11
N GLY A 303 -5.91 -3.58 8.83
CA GLY A 303 -5.41 -2.56 7.92
C GLY A 303 -4.37 -3.11 6.95
N ASP A 304 -3.98 -2.28 5.98
CA ASP A 304 -2.98 -2.62 4.97
C ASP A 304 -1.64 -3.07 5.59
N GLN A 305 -1.32 -2.57 6.78
CA GLN A 305 -0.12 -2.88 7.53
C GLN A 305 -0.02 -4.35 8.00
N ILE A 306 -1.13 -5.08 7.98
CA ILE A 306 -1.22 -6.51 8.35
C ILE A 306 -1.51 -7.36 7.10
N SER A 307 -1.29 -6.83 5.92
CA SER A 307 -1.41 -7.54 4.65
C SER A 307 -0.12 -7.44 3.85
N HIS A 308 0.13 -8.38 2.93
CA HIS A 308 1.26 -8.28 2.02
C HIS A 308 1.03 -7.26 0.90
N HIS A 309 -0.22 -6.77 0.73
CA HIS A 309 -0.56 -5.63 -0.12
C HIS A 309 -0.58 -4.33 0.66
N SER A 310 0.49 -4.07 1.40
CA SER A 310 0.63 -2.84 2.17
C SER A 310 0.60 -1.60 1.27
N GLY A 311 -0.13 -0.57 1.68
CA GLY A 311 -0.38 0.63 0.89
C GLY A 311 -1.58 0.56 -0.05
N TRP A 312 -2.28 -0.57 -0.11
CA TRP A 312 -3.46 -0.78 -0.96
C TRP A 312 -4.74 -0.93 -0.13
N GLN A 313 -5.85 -0.40 -0.65
CA GLN A 313 -7.17 -0.56 -0.02
C GLN A 313 -7.58 -2.04 0.06
N GLU A 314 -7.26 -2.82 -0.97
CA GLU A 314 -7.53 -4.25 -1.01
C GLU A 314 -6.85 -4.98 0.16
N GLY A 315 -5.60 -4.68 0.45
CA GLY A 315 -4.90 -5.24 1.60
C GLY A 315 -5.59 -4.92 2.94
N ALA A 316 -6.11 -3.70 3.08
CA ALA A 316 -6.85 -3.30 4.27
C ALA A 316 -8.17 -4.07 4.42
N LEU A 317 -8.92 -4.25 3.32
CA LEU A 317 -10.17 -5.02 3.30
C LEU A 317 -9.92 -6.49 3.61
N ALA A 318 -8.94 -7.11 2.95
CA ALA A 318 -8.58 -8.51 3.16
C ALA A 318 -8.16 -8.80 4.61
N SER A 319 -7.39 -7.90 5.24
CA SER A 319 -7.02 -8.04 6.65
C SER A 319 -8.24 -7.99 7.57
N SER A 320 -9.19 -7.13 7.26
CA SER A 320 -10.44 -7.01 8.03
C SER A 320 -11.31 -8.27 7.90
N GLU A 321 -11.42 -8.82 6.69
CA GLU A 321 -12.12 -10.07 6.44
C GLU A 321 -11.49 -11.25 7.19
N GLN A 322 -10.16 -11.37 7.16
CA GLN A 322 -9.46 -12.41 7.92
C GLN A 322 -9.73 -12.29 9.42
N ALA A 323 -9.68 -11.08 9.98
CA ALA A 323 -9.94 -10.85 11.38
C ALA A 323 -11.38 -11.25 11.76
N LEU A 324 -12.36 -10.96 10.90
CA LEU A 324 -13.76 -11.41 11.07
C LEU A 324 -13.88 -12.92 10.99
N GLN A 325 -13.18 -13.60 10.07
CA GLN A 325 -13.15 -15.05 9.99
C GLN A 325 -12.54 -15.69 11.24
N GLN A 326 -11.48 -15.10 11.80
CA GLN A 326 -10.88 -15.55 13.06
C GLN A 326 -11.86 -15.37 14.23
N LEU A 327 -12.52 -14.22 14.32
CA LEU A 327 -13.56 -13.99 15.32
C LEU A 327 -14.69 -15.02 15.22
N ASN A 328 -15.17 -15.29 14.01
CA ASN A 328 -16.23 -16.29 13.80
C ASN A 328 -15.82 -17.69 14.30
N LYS A 329 -14.55 -18.09 14.09
CA LYS A 329 -14.03 -19.35 14.65
C LYS A 329 -14.05 -19.36 16.18
N VAL A 330 -13.65 -18.26 16.81
CA VAL A 330 -13.68 -18.10 18.28
C VAL A 330 -15.10 -18.24 18.82
N LEU A 331 -16.05 -17.52 18.21
CA LEU A 331 -17.45 -17.54 18.62
C LEU A 331 -18.09 -18.93 18.41
N SER A 332 -17.82 -19.56 17.27
CA SER A 332 -18.32 -20.92 16.99
C SER A 332 -17.78 -21.95 17.98
N ALA A 333 -16.52 -21.84 18.39
CA ALA A 333 -15.94 -22.72 19.41
C ALA A 333 -16.57 -22.51 20.80
N GLN A 334 -16.97 -21.28 21.14
CA GLN A 334 -17.67 -20.96 22.38
C GLN A 334 -19.11 -21.50 22.42
N LEU A 335 -19.77 -21.54 21.26
CA LEU A 335 -21.14 -22.06 21.11
C LEU A 335 -21.23 -23.58 20.98
N SER A 336 -20.12 -24.26 20.69
CA SER A 336 -20.08 -25.71 20.62
C SER A 336 -20.27 -26.31 22.01
N PRO A 337 -21.24 -27.24 22.23
CA PRO A 337 -21.45 -27.83 23.54
C PRO A 337 -20.19 -28.55 24.00
N LYS A 338 -19.71 -28.22 25.20
CA LYS A 338 -18.66 -29.01 25.85
C LYS A 338 -19.20 -30.45 26.00
N VAL A 339 -18.64 -31.40 25.27
CA VAL A 339 -18.93 -32.82 25.49
C VAL A 339 -18.44 -33.14 26.87
N VAL A 340 -19.34 -33.19 27.83
CA VAL A 340 -19.05 -33.69 29.16
C VAL A 340 -18.91 -35.19 29.01
N ASN A 341 -17.70 -35.70 28.94
CA ASN A 341 -17.43 -37.15 29.08
C ASN A 341 -17.83 -37.55 30.51
N HIS A 342 -19.06 -37.98 30.68
CA HIS A 342 -19.42 -38.76 31.85
C HIS A 342 -18.66 -40.06 31.76
N GLY A 343 -17.56 -40.14 32.51
CA GLY A 343 -16.82 -41.39 32.68
C GLY A 343 -17.79 -42.47 33.12
N GLY A 344 -17.93 -43.51 32.26
CA GLY A 344 -18.73 -44.65 32.56
C GLY A 344 -18.15 -45.33 33.81
N VAL A 345 -18.94 -45.43 34.86
CA VAL A 345 -18.70 -46.31 35.99
C VAL A 345 -18.90 -47.72 35.45
N SER A 346 -17.81 -48.45 35.26
CA SER A 346 -17.86 -49.89 35.03
C SER A 346 -18.24 -50.58 36.34
N HIS A 347 -19.48 -51.03 36.45
CA HIS A 347 -19.83 -52.04 37.41
C HIS A 347 -19.26 -53.38 36.96
N VAL A 348 -18.26 -53.85 37.70
CA VAL A 348 -17.85 -55.26 37.68
C VAL A 348 -18.79 -55.97 38.65
N ALA A 349 -19.50 -56.96 38.16
CA ALA A 349 -20.11 -58.07 38.94
C ALA A 349 -19.68 -59.41 38.32
#